data_a32ec911b6d3ad90c033f8de231f5626
#
_entry.id   a32ec911b6d3ad90c033f8de231f5626
#
_cell.length_a   1.000
_cell.length_b   1.000
_cell.length_c   1.000
_cell.angle_alpha   90.00
_cell.angle_beta   90.00
_cell.angle_gamma   90.00
#
_symmetry.space_group_name_H-M   'P 1'
#
loop_
_entity.id
_entity.type
_entity.pdbx_description
1 polymer ?
#
loop_
_entity_poly.entity_id
_entity_poly.type
_entity_poly.pdbx_seq_one_letter_code
_entity_poly.pdbx_strand_id
1 'polypeptide(L)'
;MIRPQPNLVVMAGGVSSRMKKSLRDASISSEIAAAAAKVHKALIPLGKSKRPLIARLLTHAQKAGYTKVYLIVAEHDTAFQQWWKQLPATDPLKKLQLYFAFQNTPNNREKPLGTADALYQAMLQYPQLQQSSFTVCNGDNLYGIDSLQQLLAPRSAPNALIAYDREGLQYPAARIAQFALLQMDAQGFLKGIVEKPKLETLENFRDTEGKLRVSMNIFSLQGDLLFSYFRDCPIDPVRQEKELPQALRNYIQEQPKTVRCFPQYAHLPDLTSAADVSSFA
;
A
#
# COMPACT_ATOMS: atom_id res chain seq x y z
N MET A 1 -18.99 17.69 5.36
CA MET A 1 -18.38 16.39 4.98
C MET A 1 -17.27 16.59 3.97
N ILE A 2 -16.12 16.00 4.22
CA ILE A 2 -14.95 16.03 3.32
C ILE A 2 -15.20 15.02 2.20
N ARG A 3 -14.98 15.43 0.96
CA ARG A 3 -15.01 14.56 -0.22
C ARG A 3 -13.57 14.34 -0.70
N PRO A 4 -13.02 13.15 -0.53
CA PRO A 4 -11.67 12.84 -0.98
C PRO A 4 -11.52 12.99 -2.50
N GLN A 5 -10.34 13.45 -2.93
CA GLN A 5 -10.02 13.52 -4.35
C GLN A 5 -9.71 12.11 -4.91
N PRO A 6 -10.05 11.83 -6.18
CA PRO A 6 -9.84 10.53 -6.80
C PRO A 6 -8.37 10.31 -7.24
N ASN A 7 -7.44 10.65 -6.34
CA ASN A 7 -6.00 10.48 -6.50
C ASN A 7 -5.55 9.21 -5.81
N LEU A 8 -4.84 8.33 -6.52
CA LEU A 8 -4.23 7.12 -5.98
C LEU A 8 -2.71 7.23 -6.06
N VAL A 9 -2.03 7.03 -4.95
CA VAL A 9 -0.57 6.88 -4.88
C VAL A 9 -0.27 5.40 -4.66
N VAL A 10 0.49 4.77 -5.55
CA VAL A 10 0.85 3.36 -5.47
C VAL A 10 2.36 3.24 -5.20
N MET A 11 2.73 2.62 -4.10
CA MET A 11 4.12 2.41 -3.73
C MET A 11 4.66 1.14 -4.41
N ALA A 12 5.52 1.30 -5.41
CA ALA A 12 6.14 0.22 -6.18
C ALA A 12 7.68 0.36 -6.30
N GLY A 13 8.31 1.16 -5.45
CA GLY A 13 9.77 1.39 -5.44
C GLY A 13 10.58 0.29 -4.76
N GLY A 14 9.95 -0.74 -4.19
CA GLY A 14 10.64 -1.81 -3.46
C GLY A 14 11.46 -2.73 -4.38
N VAL A 15 12.58 -3.24 -3.87
CA VAL A 15 13.53 -4.09 -4.64
C VAL A 15 13.10 -5.56 -4.82
N SER A 16 11.92 -5.95 -4.37
CA SER A 16 11.34 -7.31 -4.51
C SER A 16 12.23 -8.45 -3.96
N SER A 17 13.04 -8.17 -2.93
CA SER A 17 14.08 -9.10 -2.44
C SER A 17 13.52 -10.45 -1.96
N ARG A 18 12.37 -10.48 -1.27
CA ARG A 18 11.72 -11.72 -0.82
C ARG A 18 11.25 -12.57 -2.00
N MET A 19 10.65 -11.95 -3.01
CA MET A 19 10.28 -12.63 -4.26
C MET A 19 11.51 -13.27 -4.91
N LYS A 20 12.58 -12.50 -5.13
CA LYS A 20 13.82 -12.98 -5.77
C LYS A 20 14.47 -14.13 -4.99
N LYS A 21 14.47 -14.08 -3.66
CA LYS A 21 15.01 -15.17 -2.83
C LYS A 21 14.20 -16.45 -2.93
N SER A 22 12.87 -16.37 -3.01
CA SER A 22 11.96 -17.52 -3.04
C SER A 22 11.85 -18.20 -4.41
N LEU A 23 12.43 -17.64 -5.48
CA LEU A 23 12.37 -18.23 -6.83
C LEU A 23 13.06 -19.61 -6.94
N ARG A 24 14.04 -19.87 -6.08
CA ARG A 24 14.81 -21.11 -6.10
C ARG A 24 14.03 -22.32 -5.54
N ASP A 25 13.07 -22.05 -4.66
CA ASP A 25 12.38 -23.06 -3.85
C ASP A 25 10.92 -23.27 -4.26
N ALA A 26 10.45 -22.53 -5.27
CA ALA A 26 9.04 -22.54 -5.64
C ALA A 26 8.76 -23.37 -6.89
N SER A 27 7.67 -24.15 -6.85
CA SER A 27 7.08 -24.83 -8.01
C SER A 27 6.29 -23.86 -8.89
N ILE A 28 6.98 -22.87 -9.46
CA ILE A 28 6.41 -21.92 -10.44
C ILE A 28 6.95 -22.23 -11.85
N SER A 29 6.21 -21.84 -12.88
CA SER A 29 6.67 -22.02 -14.25
C SER A 29 7.98 -21.28 -14.51
N SER A 30 8.82 -21.83 -15.38
CA SER A 30 10.08 -21.20 -15.79
C SER A 30 9.89 -19.79 -16.36
N GLU A 31 8.76 -19.54 -17.04
CA GLU A 31 8.37 -18.21 -17.57
C GLU A 31 8.18 -17.18 -16.42
N ILE A 32 7.45 -17.56 -15.37
CA ILE A 32 7.20 -16.69 -14.22
C ILE A 32 8.51 -16.45 -13.44
N ALA A 33 9.33 -17.49 -13.26
CA ALA A 33 10.62 -17.37 -12.58
C ALA A 33 11.56 -16.41 -13.34
N ALA A 34 11.63 -16.54 -14.67
CA ALA A 34 12.42 -15.65 -15.53
C ALA A 34 11.93 -14.20 -15.49
N ALA A 35 10.63 -13.97 -15.47
CA ALA A 35 10.05 -12.63 -15.33
C ALA A 35 10.36 -12.04 -13.95
N ALA A 36 10.13 -12.81 -12.87
CA ALA A 36 10.34 -12.35 -11.50
C ALA A 36 11.82 -12.03 -11.17
N ALA A 37 12.77 -12.61 -11.90
CA ALA A 37 14.19 -12.30 -11.79
C ALA A 37 14.54 -10.92 -12.39
N LYS A 38 13.81 -10.50 -13.44
CA LYS A 38 14.16 -9.32 -14.28
C LYS A 38 13.36 -8.06 -13.94
N VAL A 39 12.08 -8.21 -13.56
CA VAL A 39 11.19 -7.08 -13.33
C VAL A 39 10.72 -6.99 -11.89
N HIS A 40 10.16 -5.83 -11.52
CA HIS A 40 9.48 -5.67 -10.24
C HIS A 40 8.31 -6.66 -10.12
N LYS A 41 8.10 -7.24 -8.92
CA LYS A 41 7.08 -8.29 -8.70
C LYS A 41 5.66 -7.89 -9.14
N ALA A 42 5.29 -6.61 -9.03
CA ALA A 42 3.99 -6.12 -9.49
C ALA A 42 3.80 -6.18 -11.02
N LEU A 43 4.89 -6.36 -11.78
CA LEU A 43 4.88 -6.53 -13.24
C LEU A 43 4.95 -8.00 -13.71
N ILE A 44 5.02 -8.96 -12.78
CA ILE A 44 5.02 -10.39 -13.12
C ILE A 44 3.66 -10.75 -13.74
N PRO A 45 3.63 -11.43 -14.92
CA PRO A 45 2.40 -11.94 -15.51
C PRO A 45 1.71 -12.96 -14.59
N LEU A 46 0.42 -12.78 -14.30
CA LEU A 46 -0.32 -13.60 -13.33
C LEU A 46 -1.56 -14.24 -13.96
N GLY A 47 -1.78 -15.50 -13.62
CA GLY A 47 -2.95 -16.29 -14.04
C GLY A 47 -3.11 -16.44 -15.55
N LYS A 48 -4.27 -16.93 -15.99
CA LYS A 48 -4.58 -17.19 -17.41
C LYS A 48 -4.53 -15.93 -18.29
N SER A 49 -4.92 -14.78 -17.75
CA SER A 49 -4.92 -13.51 -18.49
C SER A 49 -3.53 -12.92 -18.70
N LYS A 50 -2.52 -13.43 -18.00
CA LYS A 50 -1.14 -12.89 -17.97
C LYS A 50 -1.07 -11.39 -17.66
N ARG A 51 -2.15 -10.79 -17.11
CA ARG A 51 -2.13 -9.40 -16.67
C ARG A 51 -1.37 -9.29 -15.37
N PRO A 52 -0.37 -8.38 -15.27
CA PRO A 52 0.41 -8.19 -14.05
C PRO A 52 -0.46 -7.64 -12.92
N LEU A 53 0.00 -7.83 -11.66
CA LEU A 53 -0.72 -7.38 -10.48
C LEU A 53 -1.05 -5.89 -10.52
N ILE A 54 -0.11 -5.06 -10.95
CA ILE A 54 -0.33 -3.62 -11.09
C ILE A 54 -1.51 -3.30 -12.02
N ALA A 55 -1.65 -4.02 -13.14
CA ALA A 55 -2.79 -3.81 -14.04
C ALA A 55 -4.13 -4.18 -13.40
N ARG A 56 -4.15 -5.26 -12.59
CA ARG A 56 -5.35 -5.66 -11.83
C ARG A 56 -5.70 -4.62 -10.78
N LEU A 57 -4.72 -4.15 -10.01
CA LEU A 57 -4.90 -3.09 -9.00
C LEU A 57 -5.45 -1.80 -9.65
N LEU A 58 -4.85 -1.35 -10.74
CA LEU A 58 -5.31 -0.16 -11.45
C LEU A 58 -6.71 -0.33 -12.05
N THR A 59 -7.07 -1.55 -12.48
CA THR A 59 -8.44 -1.85 -12.93
C THR A 59 -9.44 -1.73 -11.78
N HIS A 60 -9.10 -2.24 -10.58
CA HIS A 60 -9.95 -2.08 -9.38
C HIS A 60 -10.08 -0.60 -9.00
N ALA A 61 -8.96 0.14 -9.00
CA ALA A 61 -8.96 1.57 -8.70
C ALA A 61 -9.84 2.36 -9.68
N GLN A 62 -9.73 2.09 -10.98
CA GLN A 62 -10.55 2.73 -12.01
C GLN A 62 -12.05 2.45 -11.79
N LYS A 63 -12.41 1.18 -11.52
CA LYS A 63 -13.79 0.78 -11.20
C LYS A 63 -14.30 1.42 -9.91
N ALA A 64 -13.42 1.67 -8.95
CA ALA A 64 -13.75 2.36 -7.70
C ALA A 64 -13.93 3.88 -7.87
N GLY A 65 -13.54 4.46 -9.02
CA GLY A 65 -13.72 5.88 -9.32
C GLY A 65 -12.44 6.71 -9.27
N TYR A 66 -11.27 6.12 -9.09
CA TYR A 66 -10.00 6.83 -9.19
C TYR A 66 -9.72 7.23 -10.64
N THR A 67 -9.19 8.44 -10.82
CA THR A 67 -8.91 9.01 -12.16
C THR A 67 -7.44 9.36 -12.36
N LYS A 68 -6.72 9.68 -11.27
CA LYS A 68 -5.30 10.00 -11.30
C LYS A 68 -4.51 9.00 -10.47
N VAL A 69 -3.42 8.50 -11.01
CA VAL A 69 -2.53 7.54 -10.36
C VAL A 69 -1.11 8.09 -10.36
N TYR A 70 -0.49 8.12 -9.19
CA TYR A 70 0.92 8.46 -9.00
C TYR A 70 1.64 7.17 -8.59
N LEU A 71 2.38 6.59 -9.51
CA LEU A 71 3.11 5.35 -9.27
C LEU A 71 4.54 5.69 -8.82
N ILE A 72 4.83 5.42 -7.55
CA ILE A 72 6.17 5.62 -7.00
C ILE A 72 7.02 4.41 -7.36
N VAL A 73 8.09 4.63 -8.10
CA VAL A 73 9.04 3.63 -8.59
C VAL A 73 10.46 3.99 -8.16
N ALA A 74 11.39 3.04 -8.20
CA ALA A 74 12.79 3.34 -7.98
C ALA A 74 13.32 4.28 -9.09
N GLU A 75 14.29 5.14 -8.77
CA GLU A 75 14.82 6.20 -9.64
C GLU A 75 15.20 5.71 -11.05
N HIS A 76 15.81 4.53 -11.13
CA HIS A 76 16.31 3.96 -12.41
C HIS A 76 15.38 2.87 -12.98
N ASP A 77 14.22 2.61 -12.37
CA ASP A 77 13.29 1.59 -12.86
C ASP A 77 12.44 2.12 -14.00
N THR A 78 12.79 1.72 -15.22
CA THR A 78 12.03 2.05 -16.43
C THR A 78 10.98 1.00 -16.80
N ALA A 79 10.92 -0.14 -16.09
CA ALA A 79 10.07 -1.27 -16.47
C ALA A 79 8.57 -0.92 -16.42
N PHE A 80 8.14 -0.15 -15.40
CA PHE A 80 6.74 0.32 -15.31
C PHE A 80 6.38 1.29 -16.44
N GLN A 81 7.30 2.18 -16.83
CA GLN A 81 7.09 3.11 -17.94
C GLN A 81 6.98 2.34 -19.28
N GLN A 82 7.87 1.36 -19.50
CA GLN A 82 7.84 0.51 -20.69
C GLN A 82 6.55 -0.30 -20.74
N TRP A 83 6.16 -0.95 -19.65
CA TRP A 83 4.89 -1.66 -19.55
C TRP A 83 3.70 -0.76 -19.91
N TRP A 84 3.64 0.44 -19.34
CA TRP A 84 2.55 1.39 -19.62
C TRP A 84 2.51 1.85 -21.08
N LYS A 85 3.67 2.10 -21.69
CA LYS A 85 3.78 2.46 -23.11
C LYS A 85 3.32 1.33 -24.04
N GLN A 86 3.59 0.07 -23.67
CA GLN A 86 3.23 -1.12 -24.46
C GLN A 86 1.74 -1.46 -24.39
N LEU A 87 0.98 -0.93 -23.43
CA LEU A 87 -0.47 -1.14 -23.40
C LEU A 87 -1.11 -0.53 -24.65
N PRO A 88 -2.02 -1.28 -25.32
CA PRO A 88 -2.78 -0.75 -26.45
C PRO A 88 -3.50 0.54 -26.11
N ALA A 89 -3.66 1.44 -27.07
CA ALA A 89 -4.42 2.69 -26.85
C ALA A 89 -5.89 2.42 -26.45
N THR A 90 -6.42 1.26 -26.85
CA THR A 90 -7.76 0.79 -26.52
C THR A 90 -7.87 0.15 -25.15
N ASP A 91 -6.74 -0.10 -24.43
CA ASP A 91 -6.78 -0.66 -23.08
C ASP A 91 -7.54 0.30 -22.14
N PRO A 92 -8.56 -0.20 -21.40
CA PRO A 92 -9.35 0.64 -20.48
C PRO A 92 -8.50 1.45 -19.49
N LEU A 93 -7.33 0.96 -19.08
CA LEU A 93 -6.42 1.66 -18.19
C LEU A 93 -5.91 2.99 -18.77
N LYS A 94 -5.88 3.15 -20.10
CA LYS A 94 -5.48 4.42 -20.74
C LYS A 94 -6.40 5.60 -20.44
N LYS A 95 -7.57 5.37 -19.86
CA LYS A 95 -8.45 6.42 -19.33
C LYS A 95 -7.93 7.00 -18.01
N LEU A 96 -7.03 6.32 -17.31
CA LEU A 96 -6.37 6.85 -16.12
C LEU A 96 -5.25 7.83 -16.51
N GLN A 97 -5.13 8.90 -15.75
CA GLN A 97 -3.96 9.78 -15.82
C GLN A 97 -2.86 9.19 -14.94
N LEU A 98 -1.87 8.50 -15.55
CA LEU A 98 -0.76 7.89 -14.83
C LEU A 98 0.47 8.79 -14.83
N TYR A 99 0.98 9.07 -13.63
CA TYR A 99 2.19 9.82 -13.36
C TYR A 99 3.22 8.90 -12.69
N PHE A 100 4.50 9.08 -12.99
CA PHE A 100 5.60 8.34 -12.35
C PHE A 100 6.34 9.27 -11.38
N ALA A 101 6.33 8.94 -10.11
CA ALA A 101 7.15 9.57 -9.09
C ALA A 101 8.37 8.69 -8.82
N PHE A 102 9.55 9.29 -8.76
CA PHE A 102 10.81 8.57 -8.59
C PHE A 102 11.28 8.69 -7.15
N GLN A 103 11.47 7.55 -6.49
CA GLN A 103 12.09 7.49 -5.17
C GLN A 103 13.59 7.32 -5.34
N ASN A 104 14.34 8.36 -4.98
CA ASN A 104 15.79 8.34 -4.97
C ASN A 104 16.31 7.58 -3.76
N THR A 105 17.38 6.83 -3.95
CA THR A 105 18.12 6.19 -2.87
C THR A 105 19.34 7.06 -2.53
N PRO A 106 19.52 7.49 -1.27
CA PRO A 106 20.71 8.26 -0.90
C PRO A 106 22.02 7.53 -1.25
N ASN A 107 23.05 8.25 -1.70
CA ASN A 107 24.30 7.69 -2.22
C ASN A 107 25.03 6.74 -1.24
N ASN A 108 24.81 6.90 0.06
CA ASN A 108 25.40 6.06 1.11
C ASN A 108 24.54 4.85 1.50
N ARG A 109 23.53 4.50 0.69
CA ARG A 109 22.57 3.41 0.98
C ARG A 109 22.37 2.50 -0.22
N GLU A 110 22.14 1.22 0.06
CA GLU A 110 21.76 0.23 -0.96
C GLU A 110 20.24 0.18 -1.22
N LYS A 111 19.44 0.76 -0.29
CA LYS A 111 17.97 0.71 -0.34
C LYS A 111 17.38 2.11 -0.12
N PRO A 112 16.22 2.37 -0.71
CA PRO A 112 15.45 3.59 -0.42
C PRO A 112 15.21 3.79 1.07
N LEU A 113 14.94 5.03 1.46
CA LEU A 113 14.82 5.43 2.86
C LEU A 113 13.47 5.04 3.49
N GLY A 114 12.58 4.36 2.78
CA GLY A 114 11.32 3.82 3.29
C GLY A 114 10.07 4.47 2.72
N THR A 115 8.90 4.08 3.24
CA THR A 115 7.59 4.43 2.66
C THR A 115 7.14 5.85 2.96
N ALA A 116 7.49 6.42 4.12
CA ALA A 116 7.21 7.83 4.40
C ALA A 116 8.07 8.75 3.52
N ASP A 117 9.34 8.40 3.34
CA ASP A 117 10.23 9.12 2.43
C ASP A 117 9.77 9.04 0.97
N ALA A 118 9.29 7.89 0.53
CA ALA A 118 8.70 7.71 -0.80
C ALA A 118 7.55 8.70 -1.06
N LEU A 119 6.65 8.85 -0.08
CA LEU A 119 5.54 9.81 -0.15
C LEU A 119 6.06 11.25 -0.13
N TYR A 120 6.99 11.56 0.75
CA TYR A 120 7.60 12.89 0.79
C TYR A 120 8.21 13.28 -0.55
N GLN A 121 9.00 12.41 -1.16
CA GLN A 121 9.61 12.66 -2.48
C GLN A 121 8.57 12.78 -3.60
N ALA A 122 7.51 11.96 -3.58
CA ALA A 122 6.41 12.07 -4.53
C ALA A 122 5.66 13.39 -4.41
N MET A 123 5.44 13.88 -3.18
CA MET A 123 4.79 15.17 -2.92
C MET A 123 5.67 16.37 -3.29
N LEU A 124 6.99 16.24 -3.29
CA LEU A 124 7.91 17.24 -3.84
C LEU A 124 7.85 17.31 -5.37
N GLN A 125 7.78 16.15 -6.05
CA GLN A 125 7.69 16.05 -7.50
C GLN A 125 6.30 16.48 -8.02
N TYR A 126 5.26 16.27 -7.21
CA TYR A 126 3.86 16.58 -7.53
C TYR A 126 3.23 17.42 -6.41
N PRO A 127 3.50 18.76 -6.36
CA PRO A 127 3.05 19.64 -5.27
C PRO A 127 1.53 19.66 -5.06
N GLN A 128 0.74 19.34 -6.08
CA GLN A 128 -0.71 19.21 -5.94
C GLN A 128 -1.13 18.14 -4.92
N LEU A 129 -0.30 17.11 -4.66
CA LEU A 129 -0.55 16.13 -3.61
C LEU A 129 -0.43 16.73 -2.20
N GLN A 130 0.35 17.82 -2.03
CA GLN A 130 0.45 18.51 -0.75
C GLN A 130 -0.84 19.26 -0.39
N GLN A 131 -1.64 19.66 -1.40
CA GLN A 131 -2.83 20.48 -1.23
C GLN A 131 -4.14 19.69 -1.39
N SER A 132 -4.05 18.38 -1.61
CA SER A 132 -5.20 17.54 -1.87
C SER A 132 -5.18 16.27 -1.04
N SER A 133 -6.33 15.61 -0.96
CA SER A 133 -6.37 14.24 -0.46
C SER A 133 -5.95 13.24 -1.53
N PHE A 134 -5.37 12.13 -1.08
CA PHE A 134 -5.04 11.00 -1.93
C PHE A 134 -5.16 9.69 -1.14
N THR A 135 -5.47 8.60 -1.83
CA THR A 135 -5.32 7.26 -1.26
C THR A 135 -3.94 6.75 -1.58
N VAL A 136 -3.24 6.20 -0.58
CA VAL A 136 -1.95 5.53 -0.76
C VAL A 136 -2.10 4.05 -0.46
N CYS A 137 -1.46 3.20 -1.27
CA CYS A 137 -1.44 1.76 -1.09
C CYS A 137 -0.15 1.12 -1.64
N ASN A 138 0.08 -0.14 -1.25
CA ASN A 138 1.20 -0.91 -1.78
C ASN A 138 0.89 -1.44 -3.19
N GLY A 139 1.89 -1.49 -4.06
CA GLY A 139 1.76 -2.02 -5.43
C GLY A 139 1.79 -3.55 -5.52
N ASP A 140 2.01 -4.24 -4.42
CA ASP A 140 2.09 -5.71 -4.31
C ASP A 140 0.85 -6.36 -3.66
N ASN A 141 -0.17 -5.57 -3.35
CA ASN A 141 -1.45 -6.02 -2.83
C ASN A 141 -2.58 -5.79 -3.83
N LEU A 142 -3.56 -6.69 -3.88
CA LEU A 142 -4.76 -6.53 -4.70
C LEU A 142 -5.95 -6.09 -3.85
N TYR A 143 -6.08 -4.80 -3.64
CA TYR A 143 -7.19 -4.22 -2.88
C TYR A 143 -8.52 -4.38 -3.62
N GLY A 144 -9.58 -4.73 -2.87
CA GLY A 144 -10.94 -4.86 -3.38
C GLY A 144 -11.52 -3.50 -3.82
N ILE A 145 -12.44 -3.54 -4.78
CA ILE A 145 -13.13 -2.34 -5.28
C ILE A 145 -13.85 -1.63 -4.14
N ASP A 146 -14.53 -2.38 -3.27
CA ASP A 146 -15.30 -1.83 -2.15
C ASP A 146 -14.41 -1.08 -1.15
N SER A 147 -13.21 -1.62 -0.83
CA SER A 147 -12.22 -0.93 0.02
C SER A 147 -11.80 0.41 -0.57
N LEU A 148 -11.53 0.40 -1.88
CA LEU A 148 -11.11 1.60 -2.62
C LEU A 148 -12.24 2.62 -2.71
N GLN A 149 -13.49 2.20 -2.96
CA GLN A 149 -14.67 3.07 -2.98
C GLN A 149 -14.94 3.69 -1.61
N GLN A 150 -14.81 2.89 -0.54
CA GLN A 150 -15.05 3.38 0.81
C GLN A 150 -14.08 4.49 1.21
N LEU A 151 -12.83 4.44 0.73
CA LEU A 151 -11.85 5.52 0.97
C LEU A 151 -12.13 6.79 0.17
N LEU A 152 -12.92 6.73 -0.90
CA LEU A 152 -13.43 7.90 -1.64
C LEU A 152 -14.77 8.41 -1.12
N ALA A 153 -15.46 7.65 -0.27
CA ALA A 153 -16.76 8.07 0.27
C ALA A 153 -16.63 9.34 1.12
N PRO A 154 -17.65 10.23 1.08
CA PRO A 154 -17.69 11.42 1.92
C PRO A 154 -17.65 11.05 3.41
N ARG A 155 -16.84 11.75 4.20
CA ARG A 155 -16.65 11.48 5.63
C ARG A 155 -16.39 12.75 6.44
N SER A 156 -16.50 12.67 7.77
CA SER A 156 -16.22 13.79 8.66
C SER A 156 -14.71 13.94 8.98
N ALA A 157 -13.98 12.82 9.03
CA ALA A 157 -12.55 12.82 9.33
C ALA A 157 -11.71 13.16 8.08
N PRO A 158 -10.63 13.94 8.21
CA PRO A 158 -9.77 14.26 7.07
C PRO A 158 -9.06 13.02 6.49
N ASN A 159 -8.69 12.07 7.35
CA ASN A 159 -7.97 10.87 6.98
C ASN A 159 -8.80 9.62 7.28
N ALA A 160 -8.49 8.52 6.59
CA ALA A 160 -9.11 7.23 6.84
C ALA A 160 -8.19 6.08 6.43
N LEU A 161 -8.50 4.88 6.93
CA LEU A 161 -7.87 3.64 6.51
C LEU A 161 -8.90 2.50 6.49
N ILE A 162 -8.57 1.42 5.79
CA ILE A 162 -9.31 0.17 5.89
C ILE A 162 -8.71 -0.69 7.02
N ALA A 163 -9.55 -1.05 7.97
CA ALA A 163 -9.20 -1.91 9.10
C ALA A 163 -9.67 -3.34 8.80
N TYR A 164 -8.77 -4.15 8.22
CA TYR A 164 -9.12 -5.51 7.85
C TYR A 164 -9.31 -6.40 9.08
N ASP A 165 -10.38 -7.18 9.10
CA ASP A 165 -10.57 -8.22 10.09
C ASP A 165 -9.49 -9.29 9.90
N ARG A 166 -8.75 -9.58 10.98
CA ARG A 166 -7.71 -10.61 10.98
C ARG A 166 -8.24 -11.98 10.54
N GLU A 167 -9.47 -12.32 10.94
CA GLU A 167 -10.11 -13.59 10.62
C GLU A 167 -10.55 -13.68 9.14
N GLY A 168 -10.73 -12.53 8.45
CA GLY A 168 -11.02 -12.48 7.02
C GLY A 168 -9.81 -12.78 6.13
N LEU A 169 -8.58 -12.71 6.68
CA LEU A 169 -7.35 -12.94 5.95
C LEU A 169 -7.03 -14.43 5.83
N GLN A 170 -7.02 -14.95 4.62
CA GLN A 170 -6.77 -16.37 4.31
C GLN A 170 -5.26 -16.66 4.18
N TYR A 171 -4.49 -16.40 5.24
CA TYR A 171 -3.06 -16.66 5.31
C TYR A 171 -2.74 -17.60 6.46
N PRO A 172 -1.59 -18.31 6.42
CA PRO A 172 -1.08 -19.04 7.58
C PRO A 172 -0.96 -18.13 8.81
N ALA A 173 -1.27 -18.63 9.99
CA ALA A 173 -1.26 -17.87 11.25
C ALA A 173 0.07 -17.14 11.49
N ALA A 174 1.21 -17.78 11.16
CA ALA A 174 2.54 -17.18 11.27
C ALA A 174 2.72 -15.93 10.39
N ARG A 175 2.07 -15.86 9.20
CA ARG A 175 2.09 -14.68 8.34
C ARG A 175 1.17 -13.60 8.89
N ILE A 176 -0.03 -13.95 9.34
CA ILE A 176 -0.98 -13.01 9.94
C ILE A 176 -0.37 -12.33 11.16
N ALA A 177 0.42 -13.07 11.97
CA ALA A 177 1.12 -12.51 13.13
C ALA A 177 2.16 -11.44 12.80
N GLN A 178 2.57 -11.30 11.53
CA GLN A 178 3.51 -10.26 11.08
C GLN A 178 2.82 -8.95 10.68
N PHE A 179 1.48 -8.94 10.53
CA PHE A 179 0.75 -7.73 10.18
C PHE A 179 0.59 -6.81 11.39
N ALA A 180 0.65 -5.50 11.14
CA ALA A 180 0.46 -4.52 12.18
C ALA A 180 -1.00 -4.51 12.66
N LEU A 181 -1.21 -4.55 13.98
CA LEU A 181 -2.53 -4.39 14.59
C LEU A 181 -2.90 -2.90 14.69
N LEU A 182 -4.17 -2.62 14.47
CA LEU A 182 -4.78 -1.31 14.65
C LEU A 182 -5.46 -1.24 16.01
N GLN A 183 -5.11 -0.23 16.79
CA GLN A 183 -5.84 0.13 18.00
C GLN A 183 -6.84 1.23 17.66
N MET A 184 -8.11 0.99 17.95
CA MET A 184 -9.21 1.90 17.64
C MET A 184 -9.91 2.34 18.92
N ASP A 185 -10.47 3.56 18.92
CA ASP A 185 -11.38 3.99 19.98
C ASP A 185 -12.83 3.46 19.71
N ALA A 186 -13.71 3.65 20.71
CA ALA A 186 -15.10 3.21 20.62
C ALA A 186 -15.90 3.92 19.50
N GLN A 187 -15.42 5.08 19.03
CA GLN A 187 -16.00 5.80 17.89
C GLN A 187 -15.40 5.36 16.55
N GLY A 188 -14.42 4.44 16.53
CA GLY A 188 -13.78 3.91 15.34
C GLY A 188 -12.69 4.82 14.76
N PHE A 189 -12.06 5.64 15.57
CA PHE A 189 -10.87 6.39 15.18
C PHE A 189 -9.59 5.65 15.58
N LEU A 190 -8.56 5.81 14.76
CA LEU A 190 -7.26 5.21 14.98
C LEU A 190 -6.58 5.84 16.22
N LYS A 191 -6.16 5.00 17.16
CA LYS A 191 -5.37 5.36 18.34
C LYS A 191 -3.91 4.90 18.25
N GLY A 192 -3.65 3.85 17.50
CA GLY A 192 -2.32 3.30 17.37
C GLY A 192 -2.19 2.26 16.26
N ILE A 193 -0.96 2.08 15.80
CA ILE A 193 -0.55 1.02 14.88
C ILE A 193 0.61 0.29 15.55
N VAL A 194 0.45 -0.98 15.86
CA VAL A 194 1.46 -1.78 16.58
C VAL A 194 1.95 -2.90 15.69
N GLU A 195 3.21 -2.82 15.31
CA GLU A 195 3.87 -3.85 14.53
C GLU A 195 4.29 -5.03 15.39
N LYS A 196 4.10 -6.26 14.89
CA LYS A 196 4.50 -7.51 15.55
C LYS A 196 4.12 -7.55 17.03
N PRO A 197 2.83 -7.39 17.37
CA PRO A 197 2.39 -7.39 18.76
C PRO A 197 2.73 -8.74 19.42
N LYS A 198 3.04 -8.69 20.71
CA LYS A 198 3.23 -9.92 21.50
C LYS A 198 1.90 -10.64 21.65
N LEU A 199 1.91 -11.98 21.56
CA LEU A 199 0.69 -12.79 21.65
C LEU A 199 -0.12 -12.53 22.93
N GLU A 200 0.57 -12.30 24.05
CA GLU A 200 -0.04 -12.03 25.35
C GLU A 200 -0.82 -10.72 25.41
N THR A 201 -0.55 -9.78 24.48
CA THR A 201 -1.18 -8.45 24.45
C THR A 201 -2.30 -8.35 23.43
N LEU A 202 -2.58 -9.38 22.66
CA LEU A 202 -3.56 -9.33 21.55
C LEU A 202 -4.95 -8.92 22.00
N GLU A 203 -5.40 -9.38 23.18
CA GLU A 203 -6.72 -9.05 23.71
C GLU A 203 -6.92 -7.53 23.89
N ASN A 204 -5.86 -6.78 24.16
CA ASN A 204 -5.91 -5.32 24.31
C ASN A 204 -6.17 -4.56 23.01
N PHE A 205 -6.13 -5.26 21.85
CA PHE A 205 -6.34 -4.68 20.53
C PHE A 205 -7.69 -5.00 19.92
N ARG A 206 -8.55 -5.75 20.65
CA ARG A 206 -9.91 -6.01 20.16
C ARG A 206 -10.72 -4.71 20.12
N ASP A 207 -11.43 -4.53 19.02
CA ASP A 207 -12.37 -3.43 18.87
C ASP A 207 -13.69 -3.69 19.66
N THR A 208 -14.66 -2.80 19.52
CA THR A 208 -15.96 -2.92 20.17
C THR A 208 -16.79 -4.14 19.73
N GLU A 209 -16.42 -4.74 18.61
CA GLU A 209 -17.04 -5.98 18.08
C GLU A 209 -16.24 -7.24 18.50
N GLY A 210 -15.22 -7.08 19.34
CA GLY A 210 -14.33 -8.17 19.77
C GLY A 210 -13.35 -8.63 18.69
N LYS A 211 -13.17 -7.88 17.61
CA LYS A 211 -12.33 -8.24 16.46
C LYS A 211 -10.93 -7.63 16.53
N LEU A 212 -9.94 -8.40 16.07
CA LEU A 212 -8.59 -7.90 15.84
C LEU A 212 -8.52 -7.31 14.43
N ARG A 213 -8.15 -6.02 14.35
CA ARG A 213 -8.03 -5.30 13.08
C ARG A 213 -6.57 -5.14 12.70
N VAL A 214 -6.26 -5.41 11.44
CA VAL A 214 -4.91 -5.29 10.90
C VAL A 214 -4.83 -4.23 9.80
N SER A 215 -3.66 -3.59 9.74
CA SER A 215 -3.32 -2.69 8.65
C SER A 215 -2.77 -3.48 7.47
N MET A 216 -3.34 -3.27 6.30
CA MET A 216 -2.80 -3.77 5.03
C MET A 216 -2.27 -2.62 4.17
N ASN A 217 -1.79 -1.55 4.81
CA ASN A 217 -1.15 -0.38 4.19
C ASN A 217 -1.98 0.28 3.08
N ILE A 218 -3.25 0.52 3.37
CA ILE A 218 -4.10 1.34 2.51
C ILE A 218 -4.74 2.46 3.34
N PHE A 219 -4.48 3.70 2.94
CA PHE A 219 -4.86 4.91 3.68
C PHE A 219 -5.37 5.98 2.72
N SER A 220 -6.40 6.72 3.09
CA SER A 220 -6.79 7.97 2.43
C SER A 220 -6.35 9.12 3.31
N LEU A 221 -5.44 9.94 2.81
CA LEU A 221 -4.68 10.94 3.57
C LEU A 221 -4.88 12.33 2.98
N GLN A 222 -4.90 13.35 3.83
CA GLN A 222 -4.93 14.75 3.46
C GLN A 222 -3.51 15.29 3.43
N GLY A 223 -3.05 15.76 2.25
CA GLY A 223 -1.64 16.06 1.99
C GLY A 223 -1.07 17.17 2.86
N ASP A 224 -1.79 18.28 3.03
CA ASP A 224 -1.36 19.43 3.85
C ASP A 224 -1.20 19.07 5.33
N LEU A 225 -1.97 18.11 5.83
CA LEU A 225 -1.88 17.66 7.22
C LEU A 225 -0.72 16.68 7.44
N LEU A 226 -0.31 15.93 6.42
CA LEU A 226 0.65 14.83 6.59
C LEU A 226 2.06 15.14 6.03
N PHE A 227 2.22 16.17 5.19
CA PHE A 227 3.47 16.47 4.51
C PHE A 227 4.66 16.62 5.46
N SER A 228 4.50 17.39 6.54
CA SER A 228 5.57 17.59 7.53
C SER A 228 5.91 16.29 8.27
N TYR A 229 4.92 15.46 8.59
CA TYR A 229 5.14 14.17 9.26
C TYR A 229 5.88 13.17 8.37
N PHE A 230 5.71 13.21 7.05
CA PHE A 230 6.51 12.40 6.13
C PHE A 230 7.95 12.90 6.03
N ARG A 231 8.14 14.22 5.92
CA ARG A 231 9.46 14.86 5.89
C ARG A 231 10.25 14.53 7.15
N ASP A 232 9.63 14.74 8.32
CA ASP A 232 10.26 14.68 9.63
C ASP A 232 10.16 13.30 10.28
N CYS A 233 9.65 12.29 9.54
CA CYS A 233 9.53 10.92 10.03
C CYS A 233 10.91 10.42 10.51
N PRO A 234 11.03 9.93 11.75
CA PRO A 234 12.29 9.40 12.25
C PRO A 234 12.67 8.11 11.50
N ILE A 235 13.97 7.86 11.43
CA ILE A 235 14.50 6.60 10.89
C ILE A 235 14.34 5.53 11.98
N ASP A 236 13.67 4.42 11.65
CA ASP A 236 13.59 3.26 12.52
C ASP A 236 14.99 2.69 12.78
N PRO A 237 15.43 2.51 14.04
CA PRO A 237 16.80 2.09 14.34
C PRO A 237 17.14 0.67 13.91
N VAL A 238 16.13 -0.21 13.72
CA VAL A 238 16.32 -1.61 13.32
C VAL A 238 16.25 -1.76 11.82
N ARG A 239 15.22 -1.20 11.18
CA ARG A 239 15.01 -1.31 9.72
C ARG A 239 15.81 -0.27 8.95
N GLN A 240 16.25 0.80 9.60
CA GLN A 240 16.94 1.92 8.99
C GLN A 240 16.08 2.59 7.90
N GLU A 241 14.77 2.69 8.11
CA GLU A 241 13.79 3.23 7.17
C GLU A 241 12.85 4.23 7.86
N LYS A 242 12.37 5.21 7.09
CA LYS A 242 11.27 6.11 7.45
C LYS A 242 9.96 5.46 7.03
N GLU A 243 9.18 4.96 7.98
CA GLU A 243 8.00 4.16 7.69
C GLU A 243 6.70 4.98 7.77
N LEU A 244 5.81 4.81 6.81
CA LEU A 244 4.49 5.44 6.79
C LEU A 244 3.67 5.20 8.08
N PRO A 245 3.63 3.97 8.65
CA PRO A 245 2.97 3.76 9.93
C PRO A 245 3.56 4.60 11.07
N GLN A 246 4.87 4.87 11.07
CA GLN A 246 5.49 5.72 12.08
C GLN A 246 5.08 7.19 11.93
N ALA A 247 5.06 7.71 10.69
CA ALA A 247 4.57 9.07 10.43
C ALA A 247 3.11 9.24 10.88
N LEU A 248 2.26 8.24 10.61
CA LEU A 248 0.87 8.24 11.07
C LEU A 248 0.75 8.16 12.60
N ARG A 249 1.59 7.36 13.28
CA ARG A 249 1.62 7.33 14.76
C ARG A 249 1.93 8.70 15.33
N ASN A 250 2.95 9.39 14.80
CA ASN A 250 3.30 10.73 15.24
C ASN A 250 2.13 11.71 15.02
N TYR A 251 1.52 11.66 13.84
CA TYR A 251 0.38 12.51 13.51
C TYR A 251 -0.81 12.31 14.45
N ILE A 252 -1.25 11.08 14.72
CA ILE A 252 -2.42 10.82 15.57
C ILE A 252 -2.18 11.11 17.06
N GLN A 253 -0.93 11.11 17.51
CA GLN A 253 -0.57 11.54 18.86
C GLN A 253 -0.81 13.04 19.06
N GLU A 254 -0.50 13.86 18.06
CA GLU A 254 -0.70 15.30 18.10
C GLU A 254 -2.12 15.71 17.67
N GLN A 255 -2.73 14.94 16.77
CA GLN A 255 -4.04 15.19 16.17
C GLN A 255 -4.96 13.97 16.36
N PRO A 256 -5.47 13.71 17.58
CA PRO A 256 -6.35 12.58 17.84
C PRO A 256 -7.69 12.71 17.11
N LYS A 257 -8.34 11.58 16.83
CA LYS A 257 -9.66 11.49 16.16
C LYS A 257 -9.69 12.08 14.74
N THR A 258 -8.56 12.08 14.05
CA THR A 258 -8.44 12.61 12.68
C THR A 258 -8.28 11.52 11.62
N VAL A 259 -8.14 10.25 12.02
CA VAL A 259 -8.04 9.10 11.11
C VAL A 259 -9.18 8.12 11.41
N ARG A 260 -10.15 8.03 10.49
CA ARG A 260 -11.27 7.08 10.59
C ARG A 260 -10.84 5.69 10.15
N CYS A 261 -11.14 4.67 10.94
CA CYS A 261 -10.97 3.28 10.56
C CYS A 261 -12.30 2.75 9.97
N PHE A 262 -12.23 2.12 8.81
CA PHE A 262 -13.36 1.43 8.20
C PHE A 262 -13.15 -0.09 8.33
N PRO A 263 -13.89 -0.78 9.22
CA PRO A 263 -13.80 -2.21 9.38
C PRO A 263 -14.18 -2.93 8.08
N GLN A 264 -13.43 -3.95 7.71
CA GLN A 264 -13.74 -4.78 6.55
C GLN A 264 -13.37 -6.25 6.78
N TYR A 265 -14.31 -7.15 6.53
CA TYR A 265 -14.09 -8.58 6.50
C TYR A 265 -13.85 -9.02 5.06
N ALA A 266 -12.60 -9.19 4.67
CA ALA A 266 -12.22 -9.62 3.32
C ALA A 266 -10.82 -10.21 3.32
N HIS A 267 -10.55 -11.13 2.40
CA HIS A 267 -9.18 -11.52 2.07
C HIS A 267 -8.55 -10.46 1.16
N LEU A 268 -7.27 -10.18 1.39
CA LEU A 268 -6.47 -9.28 0.56
C LEU A 268 -5.28 -10.08 -0.01
N PRO A 269 -5.27 -10.43 -1.29
CA PRO A 269 -4.10 -11.09 -1.90
C PRO A 269 -2.86 -10.18 -1.90
N ASP A 270 -1.72 -10.76 -1.47
CA ASP A 270 -0.41 -10.08 -1.36
C ASP A 270 0.65 -10.91 -2.09
N LEU A 271 1.36 -10.29 -3.02
CA LEU A 271 2.42 -10.91 -3.81
C LEU A 271 3.79 -10.64 -3.17
N THR A 272 4.10 -11.35 -2.11
CA THR A 272 5.37 -11.20 -1.37
C THR A 272 6.45 -12.17 -1.86
N SER A 273 6.09 -13.41 -2.13
CA SER A 273 6.99 -14.51 -2.51
C SER A 273 6.48 -15.27 -3.74
N ALA A 274 7.30 -16.14 -4.29
CA ALA A 274 6.91 -16.98 -5.42
C ALA A 274 5.72 -17.92 -5.11
N ALA A 275 5.57 -18.36 -3.88
CA ALA A 275 4.43 -19.18 -3.46
C ALA A 275 3.09 -18.45 -3.58
N ASP A 276 3.09 -17.10 -3.47
CA ASP A 276 1.88 -16.30 -3.56
C ASP A 276 1.32 -16.19 -4.99
N VAL A 277 2.11 -16.55 -6.01
CA VAL A 277 1.69 -16.47 -7.43
C VAL A 277 0.43 -17.30 -7.69
N SER A 278 0.29 -18.46 -7.05
CA SER A 278 -0.87 -19.33 -7.19
C SER A 278 -2.19 -18.70 -6.72
N SER A 279 -2.14 -17.77 -5.76
CA SER A 279 -3.34 -17.06 -5.26
C SER A 279 -3.91 -16.07 -6.28
N PHE A 280 -3.21 -15.84 -7.38
CA PHE A 280 -3.63 -14.96 -8.48
C PHE A 280 -3.98 -15.71 -9.78
N ALA A 281 -4.09 -17.05 -9.74
CA ALA A 281 -4.36 -17.91 -10.88
C ALA A 281 -5.77 -17.70 -11.49
#